data_6794cad7497bca84f8b46d8cd59fbeab
#
_entry.id   6794cad7497bca84f8b46d8cd59fbeab
#
_cell.length_a   1.000
_cell.length_b   1.000
_cell.length_c   1.000
_cell.angle_alpha   90.00
_cell.angle_beta   90.00
_cell.angle_gamma   90.00
#
_symmetry.space_group_name_H-M   'P 1'
#
loop_
_entity.id
_entity.type
_entity.pdbx_description
1 polymer ?
#
loop_
_entity_poly.entity_id
_entity_poly.type
_entity_poly.pdbx_seq_one_letter_code
_entity_poly.pdbx_strand_id
1 'polypeptide(L)'
;MDIILMIAWGIWKNRNEVRHGGKKVTAAKIYRTASKLREEYMATQEVSNQPMDTPMDQIRWLTPPHGWYKVNADGAVFSKHKWAGIGVIAKDDRGHVVAAMSKRLQVPLAALEIKAKAIEATAMFTRDIGIQNVVFESDSLSVLLFSG
;
A
#
# COMPACT_ATOMS: atom_id res chain seq x y z
N MET A 1 18.14 3.82 7.26
CA MET A 1 17.06 3.03 7.90
C MET A 1 17.64 2.22 9.04
N ASP A 2 16.98 2.16 10.19
CA ASP A 2 17.50 1.52 11.39
C ASP A 2 17.40 -0.01 11.29
N ILE A 3 18.46 -0.74 11.68
CA ILE A 3 18.52 -2.20 11.70
C ILE A 3 17.41 -2.78 12.59
N ILE A 4 17.04 -2.07 13.66
CA ILE A 4 15.99 -2.47 14.59
C ILE A 4 14.65 -2.58 13.89
N LEU A 5 14.30 -1.61 13.03
CA LEU A 5 13.06 -1.63 12.25
C LEU A 5 13.03 -2.79 11.26
N MET A 6 14.14 -3.10 10.62
CA MET A 6 14.26 -4.22 9.69
C MET A 6 14.11 -5.57 10.39
N ILE A 7 14.69 -5.70 11.59
CA ILE A 7 14.53 -6.90 12.43
C ILE A 7 13.08 -7.04 12.90
N ALA A 8 12.46 -5.97 13.38
CA ALA A 8 11.07 -5.96 13.83
C ALA A 8 10.12 -6.37 12.68
N TRP A 9 10.34 -5.83 11.48
CA TRP A 9 9.60 -6.24 10.28
C TRP A 9 9.83 -7.71 9.94
N GLY A 10 11.07 -8.20 10.02
CA GLY A 10 11.40 -9.61 9.79
C GLY A 10 10.72 -10.56 10.78
N ILE A 11 10.65 -10.18 12.05
CA ILE A 11 9.93 -10.92 13.11
C ILE A 11 8.42 -10.94 12.81
N TRP A 12 7.85 -9.78 12.49
CA TRP A 12 6.45 -9.66 12.14
C TRP A 12 6.10 -10.51 10.91
N LYS A 13 6.90 -10.42 9.85
CA LYS A 13 6.73 -11.22 8.64
C LYS A 13 6.77 -12.72 8.94
N ASN A 14 7.78 -13.18 9.67
CA ASN A 14 7.91 -14.58 10.04
C ASN A 14 6.72 -15.08 10.87
N ARG A 15 6.28 -14.29 11.86
CA ARG A 15 5.09 -14.60 12.66
C ARG A 15 3.85 -14.73 11.79
N ASN A 16 3.69 -13.83 10.82
CA ASN A 16 2.56 -13.83 9.91
C ASN A 16 2.59 -15.06 8.99
N GLU A 17 3.74 -15.40 8.43
CA GLU A 17 3.93 -16.60 7.62
C GLU A 17 3.59 -17.89 8.40
N VAL A 18 4.09 -18.01 9.64
CA VAL A 18 3.77 -19.16 10.50
C VAL A 18 2.27 -19.26 10.79
N ARG A 19 1.62 -18.11 11.05
CA ARG A 19 0.16 -18.06 11.27
C ARG A 19 -0.64 -18.54 10.06
N HIS A 20 -0.09 -18.36 8.86
CA HIS A 20 -0.71 -18.82 7.60
C HIS A 20 -0.19 -20.18 7.13
N GLY A 21 0.44 -20.97 8.01
CA GLY A 21 0.90 -22.33 7.73
C GLY A 21 2.26 -22.40 7.02
N GLY A 22 3.00 -21.29 6.97
CA GLY A 22 4.36 -21.24 6.50
C GLY A 22 5.35 -21.78 7.53
N LYS A 23 6.62 -21.95 7.12
CA LYS A 23 7.68 -22.47 8.00
C LYS A 23 8.25 -21.37 8.89
N LYS A 24 8.49 -21.72 10.16
CA LYS A 24 9.19 -20.85 11.11
C LYS A 24 10.64 -20.63 10.67
N VAL A 25 11.04 -19.38 10.59
CA VAL A 25 12.41 -18.96 10.28
C VAL A 25 13.18 -18.73 11.59
N THR A 26 14.44 -19.11 11.66
CA THR A 26 15.28 -18.90 12.85
C THR A 26 15.61 -17.43 13.06
N ALA A 27 15.84 -17.01 14.30
CA ALA A 27 16.25 -15.65 14.64
C ALA A 27 17.54 -15.24 13.90
N ALA A 28 18.51 -16.15 13.78
CA ALA A 28 19.76 -15.91 13.05
C ALA A 28 19.50 -15.60 11.56
N LYS A 29 18.54 -16.28 10.92
CA LYS A 29 18.19 -16.01 9.52
C LYS A 29 17.47 -14.67 9.38
N ILE A 30 16.59 -14.31 10.32
CA ILE A 30 15.92 -13.00 10.34
C ILE A 30 16.97 -11.88 10.45
N TYR A 31 17.91 -12.01 11.37
CA TYR A 31 19.00 -11.05 11.56
C TYR A 31 19.85 -10.89 10.30
N ARG A 32 20.31 -12.01 9.70
CA ARG A 32 21.11 -11.98 8.45
C ARG A 32 20.36 -11.29 7.31
N THR A 33 19.07 -11.59 7.16
CA THR A 33 18.24 -10.95 6.12
C THR A 33 18.10 -9.45 6.38
N ALA A 34 17.87 -9.04 7.62
CA ALA A 34 17.78 -7.64 7.99
C ALA A 34 19.11 -6.89 7.77
N SER A 35 20.25 -7.50 8.11
CA SER A 35 21.58 -6.93 7.87
C SER A 35 21.85 -6.74 6.38
N LYS A 36 21.54 -7.76 5.57
CA LYS A 36 21.71 -7.69 4.11
C LYS A 36 20.86 -6.59 3.49
N LEU A 37 19.59 -6.50 3.86
CA LEU A 37 18.69 -5.44 3.40
C LEU A 37 19.19 -4.05 3.80
N ARG A 38 19.76 -3.91 5.00
CA ARG A 38 20.37 -2.66 5.44
C ARG A 38 21.57 -2.29 4.58
N GLU A 39 22.46 -3.23 4.30
CA GLU A 39 23.63 -3.01 3.44
C GLU A 39 23.21 -2.61 2.01
N GLU A 40 22.25 -3.31 1.42
CA GLU A 40 21.70 -2.97 0.10
C GLU A 40 21.08 -1.57 0.09
N TYR A 41 20.33 -1.22 1.13
CA TYR A 41 19.74 0.11 1.27
C TYR A 41 20.81 1.21 1.40
N MET A 42 21.85 1.00 2.20
CA MET A 42 22.94 1.96 2.37
C MET A 42 23.73 2.14 1.08
N ALA A 43 24.04 1.05 0.36
CA ALA A 43 24.71 1.10 -0.92
C ALA A 43 23.92 1.89 -1.97
N THR A 44 22.58 1.77 -1.97
CA THR A 44 21.71 2.53 -2.87
C THR A 44 21.72 4.02 -2.55
N GLN A 45 21.82 4.39 -1.28
CA GLN A 45 21.92 5.80 -0.87
C GLN A 45 23.25 6.44 -1.23
N GLU A 46 24.36 5.70 -1.17
CA GLU A 46 25.67 6.20 -1.59
C GLU A 46 25.73 6.52 -3.08
N VAL A 47 25.05 5.73 -3.92
CA VAL A 47 24.92 5.98 -5.37
C VAL A 47 24.02 7.18 -5.65
N SER A 48 23.01 7.44 -4.81
CA SER A 48 22.08 8.57 -4.96
C SER A 48 22.68 9.92 -4.55
N ASN A 49 23.83 9.96 -3.89
CA ASN A 49 24.50 11.21 -3.50
C ASN A 49 25.42 11.77 -4.59
N GLN A 50 25.53 11.16 -5.76
CA GLN A 50 26.13 11.82 -6.91
C GLN A 50 25.12 12.85 -7.47
N PRO A 51 25.54 14.11 -7.74
CA PRO A 51 24.65 15.09 -8.35
C PRO A 51 24.29 14.60 -9.75
N MET A 52 23.13 13.97 -9.85
CA MET A 52 22.51 13.66 -11.11
C MET A 52 21.81 14.93 -11.59
N ASP A 53 22.36 15.57 -12.62
CA ASP A 53 21.83 16.76 -13.30
C ASP A 53 20.57 16.46 -14.15
N THR A 54 19.78 15.50 -13.75
CA THR A 54 18.46 15.28 -14.29
C THR A 54 17.45 15.42 -13.16
N PRO A 55 16.42 16.30 -13.28
CA PRO A 55 15.32 16.31 -12.34
C PRO A 55 14.57 14.97 -12.48
N MET A 56 15.06 13.95 -11.77
CA MET A 56 14.23 12.80 -11.47
C MET A 56 13.11 13.34 -10.59
N ASP A 57 11.92 13.45 -11.16
CA ASP A 57 10.70 13.70 -10.43
C ASP A 57 10.70 12.76 -9.22
N GLN A 58 11.07 13.30 -8.07
CA GLN A 58 10.97 12.57 -6.82
C GLN A 58 9.50 12.22 -6.72
N ILE A 59 9.17 10.94 -6.79
CA ILE A 59 7.84 10.43 -6.52
C ILE A 59 7.55 10.75 -5.05
N ARG A 60 7.22 12.01 -4.80
CA ARG A 60 6.73 12.49 -3.51
C ARG A 60 5.22 12.29 -3.49
N TRP A 61 4.73 11.83 -2.35
CA TRP A 61 3.30 11.93 -2.12
C TRP A 61 2.90 13.40 -2.20
N LEU A 62 2.14 13.74 -3.23
CA LEU A 62 1.62 15.09 -3.43
C LEU A 62 0.24 15.17 -2.79
N THR A 63 0.02 16.23 -2.01
CA THR A 63 -1.31 16.56 -1.52
C THR A 63 -2.22 16.88 -2.71
N PRO A 64 -3.51 16.54 -2.66
CA PRO A 64 -4.45 16.97 -3.69
C PRO A 64 -4.60 18.51 -3.65
N PRO A 65 -5.12 19.13 -4.72
CA PRO A 65 -5.44 20.56 -4.74
C PRO A 65 -6.41 20.93 -3.61
N HIS A 66 -6.43 22.21 -3.23
CA HIS A 66 -7.34 22.69 -2.18
C HIS A 66 -8.81 22.37 -2.50
N GLY A 67 -9.51 21.81 -1.51
CA GLY A 67 -10.90 21.36 -1.65
C GLY A 67 -11.07 20.02 -2.38
N TRP A 68 -9.97 19.34 -2.71
CA TRP A 68 -9.96 17.98 -3.26
C TRP A 68 -9.56 16.96 -2.23
N TYR A 69 -9.96 15.74 -2.45
CA TYR A 69 -9.62 14.60 -1.60
C TYR A 69 -8.82 13.57 -2.38
N LYS A 70 -7.80 13.02 -1.75
CA LYS A 70 -7.04 11.89 -2.30
C LYS A 70 -7.56 10.60 -1.67
N VAL A 71 -7.97 9.66 -2.50
CA VAL A 71 -8.53 8.38 -2.04
C VAL A 71 -7.67 7.24 -2.55
N ASN A 72 -7.12 6.49 -1.61
CA ASN A 72 -6.34 5.30 -1.87
C ASN A 72 -7.21 4.07 -1.62
N ALA A 73 -7.18 3.12 -2.54
CA ALA A 73 -7.88 1.86 -2.43
C ALA A 73 -6.98 0.68 -2.76
N ASP A 74 -7.14 -0.38 -2.00
CA ASP A 74 -6.44 -1.65 -2.25
C ASP A 74 -7.36 -2.83 -1.95
N GLY A 75 -7.06 -3.97 -2.62
CA GLY A 75 -7.79 -5.19 -2.47
C GLY A 75 -6.87 -6.39 -2.23
N ALA A 76 -7.20 -7.22 -1.26
CA ALA A 76 -6.45 -8.41 -0.90
C ALA A 76 -7.28 -9.69 -1.08
N VAL A 77 -6.66 -10.75 -1.64
CA VAL A 77 -7.27 -12.06 -1.81
C VAL A 77 -6.76 -13.03 -0.75
N PHE A 78 -7.68 -13.69 -0.07
CA PHE A 78 -7.39 -14.71 0.93
C PHE A 78 -7.84 -16.07 0.40
N SER A 79 -7.10 -16.62 -0.56
CA SER A 79 -7.46 -17.81 -1.34
C SER A 79 -7.79 -19.03 -0.48
N LYS A 80 -7.04 -19.26 0.61
CA LYS A 80 -7.29 -20.37 1.56
C LYS A 80 -8.66 -20.26 2.24
N HIS A 81 -9.19 -19.06 2.40
CA HIS A 81 -10.45 -18.79 3.10
C HIS A 81 -11.61 -18.48 2.15
N LYS A 82 -11.35 -18.48 0.84
CA LYS A 82 -12.33 -18.18 -0.20
C LYS A 82 -13.06 -16.83 0.03
N TRP A 83 -12.33 -15.82 0.50
CA TRP A 83 -12.82 -14.45 0.63
C TRP A 83 -11.76 -13.43 0.20
N ALA A 84 -12.22 -12.21 -0.01
CA ALA A 84 -11.37 -11.08 -0.35
C ALA A 84 -11.69 -9.88 0.56
N GLY A 85 -10.78 -8.94 0.66
CA GLY A 85 -10.95 -7.72 1.44
C GLY A 85 -10.68 -6.50 0.60
N ILE A 86 -11.40 -5.41 0.86
CA ILE A 86 -11.18 -4.09 0.28
C ILE A 86 -10.90 -3.12 1.41
N GLY A 87 -9.86 -2.30 1.27
CA GLY A 87 -9.56 -1.17 2.11
C GLY A 87 -9.60 0.12 1.31
N VAL A 88 -10.21 1.17 1.87
CA VAL A 88 -10.26 2.51 1.29
C VAL A 88 -9.92 3.54 2.35
N ILE A 89 -9.10 4.52 2.01
CA ILE A 89 -8.75 5.66 2.85
C ILE A 89 -8.91 6.95 2.04
N ALA A 90 -9.66 7.90 2.57
CA ALA A 90 -9.81 9.25 2.02
C ALA A 90 -9.05 10.26 2.88
N LYS A 91 -8.23 11.11 2.24
CA LYS A 91 -7.46 12.18 2.89
C LYS A 91 -7.81 13.53 2.27
N ASP A 92 -7.81 14.57 3.09
CA ASP A 92 -7.97 15.96 2.64
C ASP A 92 -6.69 16.52 1.99
N ASP A 93 -6.74 17.78 1.56
CA ASP A 93 -5.63 18.53 0.99
C ASP A 93 -4.49 18.81 1.98
N ARG A 94 -4.69 18.55 3.27
CA ARG A 94 -3.68 18.63 4.33
C ARG A 94 -3.09 17.27 4.68
N GLY A 95 -3.59 16.19 4.07
CA GLY A 95 -3.17 14.83 4.33
C GLY A 95 -3.84 14.17 5.54
N HIS A 96 -4.84 14.83 6.16
CA HIS A 96 -5.60 14.22 7.26
C HIS A 96 -6.56 13.19 6.72
N VAL A 97 -6.66 12.06 7.41
CA VAL A 97 -7.67 11.04 7.10
C VAL A 97 -9.04 11.56 7.52
N VAL A 98 -9.93 11.74 6.54
CA VAL A 98 -11.31 12.20 6.77
C VAL A 98 -12.31 11.05 6.80
N ALA A 99 -12.00 9.95 6.11
CA ALA A 99 -12.84 8.76 6.11
C ALA A 99 -12.02 7.51 5.77
N ALA A 100 -12.48 6.36 6.24
CA ALA A 100 -11.91 5.06 5.89
C ALA A 100 -13.00 3.99 5.83
N MET A 101 -12.83 3.00 4.94
CA MET A 101 -13.71 1.86 4.82
C MET A 101 -12.90 0.56 4.77
N SER A 102 -13.40 -0.47 5.42
CA SER A 102 -12.95 -1.85 5.24
C SER A 102 -14.14 -2.75 4.94
N LYS A 103 -14.06 -3.52 3.85
CA LYS A 103 -15.15 -4.40 3.41
C LYS A 103 -14.64 -5.80 3.11
N ARG A 104 -15.29 -6.79 3.68
CA ARG A 104 -15.05 -8.20 3.39
C ARG A 104 -16.03 -8.68 2.32
N LEU A 105 -15.52 -9.41 1.32
CA LEU A 105 -16.29 -10.06 0.27
C LEU A 105 -16.16 -11.58 0.43
N GLN A 106 -17.28 -12.28 0.62
CA GLN A 106 -17.31 -13.75 0.77
C GLN A 106 -17.39 -14.42 -0.61
N VAL A 107 -16.45 -14.06 -1.49
CA VAL A 107 -16.34 -14.63 -2.83
C VAL A 107 -14.88 -14.88 -3.17
N PRO A 108 -14.56 -15.98 -3.86
CA PRO A 108 -13.24 -16.26 -4.36
C PRO A 108 -12.99 -15.39 -5.59
N LEU A 109 -12.27 -14.29 -5.42
CA LEU A 109 -11.89 -13.39 -6.52
C LEU A 109 -10.43 -13.59 -6.91
N ALA A 110 -10.11 -13.38 -8.18
CA ALA A 110 -8.74 -13.25 -8.65
C ALA A 110 -8.16 -11.87 -8.26
N ALA A 111 -6.83 -11.73 -8.31
CA ALA A 111 -6.16 -10.49 -7.91
C ALA A 111 -6.62 -9.27 -8.74
N LEU A 112 -6.88 -9.45 -10.02
CA LEU A 112 -7.37 -8.37 -10.89
C LEU A 112 -8.84 -8.01 -10.57
N GLU A 113 -9.66 -9.01 -10.29
CA GLU A 113 -11.07 -8.81 -9.95
C GLU A 113 -11.25 -8.04 -8.64
N ILE A 114 -10.44 -8.34 -7.62
CA ILE A 114 -10.52 -7.61 -6.35
C ILE A 114 -10.07 -6.15 -6.52
N LYS A 115 -9.10 -5.86 -7.39
CA LYS A 115 -8.69 -4.49 -7.69
C LYS A 115 -9.80 -3.71 -8.38
N ALA A 116 -10.47 -4.30 -9.36
CA ALA A 116 -11.65 -3.69 -10.00
C ALA A 116 -12.79 -3.44 -9.00
N LYS A 117 -13.04 -4.42 -8.12
CA LYS A 117 -14.03 -4.27 -7.04
C LYS A 117 -13.62 -3.22 -5.99
N ALA A 118 -12.35 -3.02 -5.73
CA ALA A 118 -11.87 -1.96 -4.84
C ALA A 118 -12.18 -0.58 -5.42
N ILE A 119 -12.02 -0.40 -6.73
CA ILE A 119 -12.34 0.86 -7.41
C ILE A 119 -13.84 1.13 -7.39
N GLU A 120 -14.66 0.14 -7.74
CA GLU A 120 -16.13 0.24 -7.66
C GLU A 120 -16.58 0.63 -6.26
N ALA A 121 -16.05 -0.08 -5.23
CA ALA A 121 -16.35 0.19 -3.84
C ALA A 121 -15.90 1.60 -3.41
N THR A 122 -14.79 2.09 -3.94
CA THR A 122 -14.27 3.42 -3.67
C THR A 122 -15.19 4.49 -4.26
N ALA A 123 -15.64 4.33 -5.50
CA ALA A 123 -16.56 5.28 -6.14
C ALA A 123 -17.91 5.35 -5.38
N MET A 124 -18.42 4.22 -4.94
CA MET A 124 -19.63 4.19 -4.11
C MET A 124 -19.40 4.87 -2.75
N PHE A 125 -18.29 4.54 -2.09
CA PHE A 125 -17.96 5.09 -0.79
C PHE A 125 -17.79 6.62 -0.81
N THR A 126 -17.08 7.17 -1.81
CA THR A 126 -16.90 8.63 -1.94
C THR A 126 -18.21 9.35 -2.19
N ARG A 127 -19.09 8.75 -3.00
CA ARG A 127 -20.45 9.28 -3.20
C ARG A 127 -21.26 9.26 -1.90
N ASP A 128 -21.22 8.16 -1.15
CA ASP A 128 -22.01 7.97 0.07
C ASP A 128 -21.59 8.94 1.18
N ILE A 129 -20.32 9.32 1.25
CA ILE A 129 -19.81 10.33 2.20
C ILE A 129 -19.85 11.76 1.64
N GLY A 130 -20.41 11.98 0.44
CA GLY A 130 -20.64 13.30 -0.14
C GLY A 130 -19.41 14.00 -0.69
N ILE A 131 -18.32 13.28 -0.95
CA ILE A 131 -17.10 13.86 -1.54
C ILE A 131 -17.26 13.92 -3.07
N GLN A 132 -17.13 15.12 -3.66
CA GLN A 132 -17.32 15.36 -5.10
C GLN A 132 -15.99 15.45 -5.86
N ASN A 133 -14.98 16.10 -5.28
CA ASN A 133 -13.69 16.32 -5.93
C ASN A 133 -12.67 15.28 -5.43
N VAL A 134 -12.37 14.27 -6.25
CA VAL A 134 -11.58 13.12 -5.84
C VAL A 134 -10.44 12.84 -6.81
N VAL A 135 -9.25 12.62 -6.25
CA VAL A 135 -8.12 12.00 -6.94
C VAL A 135 -8.02 10.56 -6.46
N PHE A 136 -8.25 9.61 -7.34
CA PHE A 136 -8.05 8.19 -7.03
C PHE A 136 -6.61 7.78 -7.24
N GLU A 137 -6.03 7.12 -6.25
CA GLU A 137 -4.71 6.55 -6.31
C GLU A 137 -4.78 5.05 -6.02
N SER A 138 -4.17 4.24 -6.89
CA SER A 138 -4.02 2.79 -6.71
C SER A 138 -2.60 2.38 -7.07
N ASP A 139 -2.10 1.32 -6.46
CA ASP A 139 -0.83 0.68 -6.79
C ASP A 139 -0.86 -0.03 -8.15
N SER A 140 -2.04 -0.18 -8.73
CA SER A 140 -2.24 -0.75 -10.06
C SER A 140 -2.16 0.32 -11.14
N LEU A 141 -1.04 0.38 -11.85
CA LEU A 141 -0.84 1.26 -13.02
C LEU A 141 -1.88 1.07 -14.15
N SER A 142 -2.74 0.07 -14.05
CA SER A 142 -3.76 -0.24 -15.06
C SER A 142 -5.08 0.50 -14.86
N VAL A 143 -5.19 1.33 -13.82
CA VAL A 143 -6.46 1.99 -13.50
C VAL A 143 -6.21 3.43 -13.12
N LEU A 144 -6.27 4.29 -14.10
CA LEU A 144 -6.30 5.73 -13.90
C LEU A 144 -7.32 6.38 -14.82
N LEU A 145 -8.03 7.34 -14.24
CA LEU A 145 -8.82 8.42 -14.83
C LEU A 145 -10.29 8.11 -15.12
N PHE A 146 -11.09 8.41 -14.12
CA PHE A 146 -12.43 8.94 -14.36
C PHE A 146 -12.57 10.25 -13.59
N SER A 147 -12.51 11.37 -14.32
CA SER A 147 -13.13 12.63 -13.91
C SER A 147 -14.53 12.65 -14.52
N GLY A 148 -15.55 12.68 -13.69
CA GLY A 148 -16.90 13.02 -14.10
C GLY A 148 -17.07 14.53 -14.10
#